data_beeec618f38a8b0758dcb398584e4b9e
#
_entry.id   beeec618f38a8b0758dcb398584e4b9e
#
_cell.length_a   1.000
_cell.length_b   1.000
_cell.length_c   1.000
_cell.angle_alpha   90.00
_cell.angle_beta   90.00
_cell.angle_gamma   90.00
#
_symmetry.space_group_name_H-M   'P 1'
#
loop_
_entity.id
_entity.type
_entity.pdbx_description
1 polymer ?
#
loop_
_entity_poly.entity_id
_entity_poly.type
_entity_poly.pdbx_seq_one_letter_code
_entity_poly.pdbx_strand_id
1 'polypeptide(L)'
;MAVMDAEPATTGPAGLIARLREKLTGGSSEASLTRRLAGTIFVIRVISAGLAYFSQVLLARWMGTSDYGVYVYVWTWVLLLGSMMDFGISASAQKIIPEYRARGEHALLRGFLSGSRWLTFAVSALVSLGLAGLVKLLSPWIEPAEELPLYIGCMTLPAFVVANTQDGIARSHDWMQLGLMPQFIIRQALIIGITACAFLLGYHLGAVAAMIASAGAVWIAMTGQMVVLNRKLAGHIEPGPKAYDVSGWLAVSLPILLVESFYLLLSYTDVLVLQQFRPSDEVGVYFAVVKTLALVSFIHYAMSATTAHRFAEYNASGDKARLSAYVAHAINWTFWPSLAATIVLLALGKPLLWLFGPQFVVGYDIMFVAAIGLVVRSAIGPVERLLNMLGQQKICALAYALAFAMNLVLCIALVPHFGGHGAAAATSISLSFETVLLFWIVRQRLGLHVLAFGK
;
A
#
# COMPACT_ATOMS: atom_id res chain seq x y z
N MET A 1 -15.34 10.38 -63.47
CA MET A 1 -13.95 9.96 -63.34
C MET A 1 -13.54 10.35 -61.91
N ALA A 2 -13.78 9.44 -60.98
CA ALA A 2 -13.52 9.67 -59.55
C ALA A 2 -12.22 8.92 -59.17
N VAL A 3 -11.26 9.70 -58.71
CA VAL A 3 -9.98 9.17 -58.20
C VAL A 3 -10.23 8.73 -56.76
N MET A 4 -10.13 7.40 -56.54
CA MET A 4 -10.07 6.79 -55.20
C MET A 4 -8.64 6.95 -54.67
N ASP A 5 -8.45 7.81 -53.67
CA ASP A 5 -7.21 7.85 -52.91
C ASP A 5 -7.14 6.64 -51.97
N ALA A 6 -6.18 5.77 -52.21
CA ALA A 6 -5.89 4.61 -51.37
C ALA A 6 -5.08 5.03 -50.18
N GLU A 7 -5.61 4.81 -48.95
CA GLU A 7 -4.85 4.86 -47.71
C GLU A 7 -3.74 3.79 -47.68
N PRO A 8 -2.50 4.13 -47.32
CA PRO A 8 -1.44 3.15 -47.14
C PRO A 8 -1.64 2.34 -45.85
N ALA A 9 -1.80 1.05 -45.99
CA ALA A 9 -1.87 0.08 -44.90
C ALA A 9 -0.51 -0.01 -44.18
N THR A 10 -0.38 0.67 -43.05
CA THR A 10 0.76 0.52 -42.13
C THR A 10 0.42 -0.52 -41.04
N THR A 11 0.52 -1.81 -41.39
CA THR A 11 0.40 -2.94 -40.48
C THR A 11 1.78 -3.46 -40.02
N GLY A 12 2.62 -2.61 -39.45
CA GLY A 12 3.89 -3.00 -38.84
C GLY A 12 3.96 -2.62 -37.37
N PRO A 13 4.82 -3.26 -36.56
CA PRO A 13 4.97 -2.94 -35.12
C PRO A 13 5.31 -1.45 -34.87
N ALA A 14 5.99 -0.79 -35.83
CA ALA A 14 6.24 0.65 -35.77
C ALA A 14 4.95 1.49 -35.91
N GLY A 15 3.99 1.06 -36.74
CA GLY A 15 2.68 1.70 -36.90
C GLY A 15 1.79 1.51 -35.68
N LEU A 16 1.89 0.38 -34.97
CA LEU A 16 1.19 0.12 -33.73
C LEU A 16 1.72 1.03 -32.59
N ILE A 17 3.03 1.18 -32.51
CA ILE A 17 3.69 2.06 -31.53
C ILE A 17 3.37 3.53 -31.83
N ALA A 18 3.34 3.94 -33.09
CA ALA A 18 2.94 5.30 -33.49
C ALA A 18 1.47 5.59 -33.17
N ARG A 19 0.54 4.68 -33.45
CA ARG A 19 -0.89 4.79 -33.10
C ARG A 19 -1.10 4.77 -31.56
N LEU A 20 -0.34 3.98 -30.81
CA LEU A 20 -0.34 4.00 -29.35
C LEU A 20 0.21 5.33 -28.81
N ARG A 21 1.26 5.85 -29.41
CA ARG A 21 1.85 7.16 -29.07
C ARG A 21 0.87 8.30 -29.39
N GLU A 22 0.21 8.26 -30.51
CA GLU A 22 -0.80 9.26 -30.93
C GLU A 22 -2.06 9.20 -30.05
N LYS A 23 -2.55 8.01 -29.69
CA LYS A 23 -3.63 7.82 -28.70
C LYS A 23 -3.24 8.27 -27.30
N LEU A 24 -1.96 8.22 -26.95
CA LEU A 24 -1.43 8.67 -25.65
C LEU A 24 -1.09 10.17 -25.63
N THR A 25 -0.79 10.77 -26.82
CA THR A 25 -0.35 12.18 -26.93
C THR A 25 -1.40 13.10 -27.54
N GLY A 26 -2.41 12.58 -28.22
CA GLY A 26 -3.44 13.35 -28.91
C GLY A 26 -4.64 13.68 -28.02
N GLY A 27 -4.77 14.96 -27.67
CA GLY A 27 -5.98 15.54 -27.10
C GLY A 27 -5.77 16.32 -25.79
N SER A 28 -6.10 17.59 -25.79
CA SER A 28 -6.13 18.50 -24.64
C SER A 28 -7.42 18.41 -23.80
N SER A 29 -8.19 17.32 -23.91
CA SER A 29 -9.42 17.14 -23.15
C SER A 29 -9.11 16.60 -21.74
N GLU A 30 -9.93 16.97 -20.74
CA GLU A 30 -9.85 16.44 -19.36
C GLU A 30 -9.77 14.91 -19.31
N ALA A 31 -10.49 14.23 -20.22
CA ALA A 31 -10.45 12.78 -20.36
C ALA A 31 -9.08 12.24 -20.80
N SER A 32 -8.32 12.96 -21.58
CA SER A 32 -6.96 12.57 -22.00
C SER A 32 -5.95 12.76 -20.85
N LEU A 33 -6.10 13.83 -20.09
CA LEU A 33 -5.28 14.09 -18.89
C LEU A 33 -5.52 13.02 -17.83
N THR A 34 -6.77 12.71 -17.54
CA THR A 34 -7.15 11.66 -16.58
C THR A 34 -6.59 10.30 -16.98
N ARG A 35 -6.65 9.96 -18.27
CA ARG A 35 -6.12 8.70 -18.82
C ARG A 35 -4.59 8.63 -18.70
N ARG A 36 -3.89 9.74 -18.96
CA ARG A 36 -2.44 9.84 -18.81
C ARG A 36 -2.02 9.70 -17.32
N LEU A 37 -2.70 10.39 -16.43
CA LEU A 37 -2.45 10.29 -14.98
C LEU A 37 -2.66 8.86 -14.48
N ALA A 38 -3.78 8.23 -14.86
CA ALA A 38 -4.06 6.84 -14.50
C ALA A 38 -3.00 5.86 -15.04
N GLY A 39 -2.58 6.02 -16.30
CA GLY A 39 -1.50 5.22 -16.91
C GLY A 39 -0.17 5.41 -16.18
N THR A 40 0.18 6.65 -15.83
CA THR A 40 1.41 6.97 -15.09
C THR A 40 1.39 6.33 -13.70
N ILE A 41 0.28 6.44 -12.98
CA ILE A 41 0.11 5.80 -11.66
C ILE A 41 0.28 4.28 -11.77
N PHE A 42 -0.35 3.66 -12.78
CA PHE A 42 -0.25 2.22 -12.98
C PHE A 42 1.19 1.78 -13.24
N VAL A 43 1.90 2.45 -14.15
CA VAL A 43 3.30 2.14 -14.46
C VAL A 43 4.19 2.31 -13.23
N ILE A 44 4.05 3.42 -12.49
CA ILE A 44 4.79 3.64 -11.23
C ILE A 44 4.52 2.49 -10.25
N ARG A 45 3.29 2.06 -10.10
CA ARG A 45 2.91 0.98 -9.18
C ARG A 45 3.49 -0.38 -9.60
N VAL A 46 3.46 -0.73 -10.88
CA VAL A 46 4.05 -1.98 -11.37
C VAL A 46 5.57 -1.99 -11.16
N ILE A 47 6.25 -0.90 -11.55
CA ILE A 47 7.71 -0.78 -11.33
C ILE A 47 8.04 -0.82 -9.84
N SER A 48 7.29 -0.09 -9.01
CA SER A 48 7.52 -0.05 -7.57
C SER A 48 7.36 -1.40 -6.91
N ALA A 49 6.40 -2.19 -7.38
CA ALA A 49 6.18 -3.53 -6.86
C ALA A 49 7.33 -4.49 -7.20
N GLY A 50 7.75 -4.47 -8.45
CA GLY A 50 8.93 -5.26 -8.86
C GLY A 50 10.17 -4.85 -8.07
N LEU A 51 10.39 -3.53 -7.91
CA LEU A 51 11.53 -3.01 -7.16
C LEU A 51 11.44 -3.36 -5.66
N ALA A 52 10.24 -3.27 -5.06
CA ALA A 52 10.01 -3.64 -3.68
C ALA A 52 10.24 -5.14 -3.45
N TYR A 53 9.71 -6.00 -4.32
CA TYR A 53 9.94 -7.45 -4.24
C TYR A 53 11.43 -7.77 -4.37
N PHE A 54 12.10 -7.21 -5.39
CA PHE A 54 13.53 -7.40 -5.62
C PHE A 54 14.38 -6.93 -4.43
N SER A 55 14.04 -5.78 -3.82
CA SER A 55 14.74 -5.31 -2.62
C SER A 55 14.61 -6.27 -1.45
N GLN A 56 13.42 -6.87 -1.25
CA GLN A 56 13.20 -7.86 -0.19
C GLN A 56 14.00 -9.15 -0.45
N VAL A 57 14.04 -9.60 -1.72
CA VAL A 57 14.86 -10.76 -2.12
C VAL A 57 16.35 -10.52 -1.83
N LEU A 58 16.89 -9.36 -2.21
CA LEU A 58 18.28 -9.02 -1.96
C LEU A 58 18.60 -8.95 -0.46
N LEU A 59 17.79 -8.24 0.30
CA LEU A 59 17.96 -8.11 1.76
C LEU A 59 17.95 -9.49 2.42
N ALA A 60 16.91 -10.30 2.15
CA ALA A 60 16.79 -11.63 2.73
C ALA A 60 17.99 -12.53 2.38
N ARG A 61 18.45 -12.47 1.12
CA ARG A 61 19.58 -13.28 0.65
C ARG A 61 20.91 -12.91 1.29
N TRP A 62 21.14 -11.63 1.57
CA TRP A 62 22.37 -11.13 2.20
C TRP A 62 22.37 -11.25 3.73
N MET A 63 21.19 -11.17 4.35
CA MET A 63 21.05 -11.17 5.82
C MET A 63 20.80 -12.58 6.39
N GLY A 64 20.19 -13.49 5.62
CA GLY A 64 19.69 -14.76 6.13
C GLY A 64 18.33 -14.62 6.83
N THR A 65 17.80 -15.73 7.36
CA THR A 65 16.42 -15.78 7.88
C THR A 65 16.24 -14.97 9.17
N SER A 66 17.18 -15.08 10.12
CA SER A 66 17.07 -14.47 11.45
C SER A 66 17.16 -12.94 11.39
N ASP A 67 18.23 -12.38 10.84
CA ASP A 67 18.39 -10.94 10.70
C ASP A 67 17.29 -10.31 9.82
N TYR A 68 16.89 -11.02 8.77
CA TYR A 68 15.79 -10.58 7.93
C TYR A 68 14.45 -10.59 8.70
N GLY A 69 14.23 -11.58 9.57
CA GLY A 69 13.06 -11.62 10.46
C GLY A 69 12.98 -10.41 11.40
N VAL A 70 14.09 -10.09 12.08
CA VAL A 70 14.19 -8.88 12.92
C VAL A 70 13.91 -7.61 12.10
N TYR A 71 14.55 -7.50 10.93
CA TYR A 71 14.36 -6.34 10.04
C TYR A 71 12.89 -6.17 9.64
N VAL A 72 12.22 -7.23 9.17
CA VAL A 72 10.84 -7.13 8.69
C VAL A 72 9.85 -6.90 9.82
N TYR A 73 10.10 -7.42 11.02
CA TYR A 73 9.33 -7.14 12.22
C TYR A 73 9.36 -5.65 12.56
N VAL A 74 10.55 -5.08 12.70
CA VAL A 74 10.72 -3.65 13.02
C VAL A 74 10.17 -2.77 11.90
N TRP A 75 10.44 -3.15 10.64
CA TRP A 75 9.91 -2.41 9.48
C TRP A 75 8.37 -2.44 9.43
N THR A 76 7.76 -3.53 9.84
CA THR A 76 6.29 -3.65 9.94
C THR A 76 5.73 -2.67 10.98
N TRP A 77 6.40 -2.49 12.12
CA TRP A 77 6.04 -1.44 13.08
C TRP A 77 6.18 -0.04 12.48
N VAL A 78 7.24 0.25 11.74
CA VAL A 78 7.41 1.55 11.07
C VAL A 78 6.28 1.80 10.07
N LEU A 79 5.90 0.79 9.27
CA LEU A 79 4.80 0.92 8.31
C LEU A 79 3.45 1.16 9.01
N LEU A 80 3.13 0.36 10.02
CA LEU A 80 1.88 0.45 10.75
C LEU A 80 1.75 1.77 11.51
N LEU A 81 2.69 2.05 12.40
CA LEU A 81 2.66 3.26 13.23
C LEU A 81 2.83 4.53 12.38
N GLY A 82 3.72 4.51 11.40
CA GLY A 82 3.92 5.65 10.52
C GLY A 82 2.69 6.00 9.68
N SER A 83 1.90 5.00 9.29
CA SER A 83 0.63 5.25 8.58
C SER A 83 -0.49 5.72 9.51
N MET A 84 -0.45 5.33 10.79
CA MET A 84 -1.44 5.80 11.78
C MET A 84 -1.12 7.20 12.31
N MET A 85 0.17 7.55 12.42
CA MET A 85 0.62 8.84 12.97
C MET A 85 0.44 10.02 12.01
N ASP A 86 0.08 9.80 10.75
CA ASP A 86 -0.27 10.90 9.85
C ASP A 86 -1.70 11.42 10.09
N PHE A 87 -2.46 10.78 10.99
CA PHE A 87 -3.85 11.10 11.34
C PHE A 87 -4.79 11.16 10.15
N GLY A 88 -4.48 10.49 9.04
CA GLY A 88 -5.24 10.54 7.80
C GLY A 88 -5.12 11.87 7.04
N ILE A 89 -4.16 12.72 7.44
CA ILE A 89 -3.90 14.02 6.81
C ILE A 89 -3.49 13.84 5.35
N SER A 90 -2.72 12.82 5.02
CA SER A 90 -2.33 12.49 3.66
C SER A 90 -3.55 12.28 2.74
N ALA A 91 -4.52 11.50 3.20
CA ALA A 91 -5.74 11.25 2.44
C ALA A 91 -6.67 12.47 2.40
N SER A 92 -6.84 13.16 3.54
CA SER A 92 -7.69 14.36 3.65
C SER A 92 -7.15 15.58 2.90
N ALA A 93 -5.84 15.66 2.66
CA ALA A 93 -5.23 16.71 1.85
C ALA A 93 -5.87 16.83 0.45
N GLN A 94 -6.25 15.68 -0.13
CA GLN A 94 -6.91 15.61 -1.44
C GLN A 94 -8.34 16.18 -1.44
N LYS A 95 -8.92 16.41 -0.28
CA LYS A 95 -10.22 17.10 -0.10
C LYS A 95 -10.01 18.53 0.35
N ILE A 96 -9.23 18.77 1.39
CA ILE A 96 -9.06 20.06 2.05
C ILE A 96 -8.40 21.09 1.10
N ILE A 97 -7.35 20.70 0.39
CA ILE A 97 -6.61 21.62 -0.50
C ILE A 97 -7.47 22.14 -1.65
N PRO A 98 -8.18 21.28 -2.44
CA PRO A 98 -9.11 21.77 -3.46
C PRO A 98 -10.24 22.62 -2.89
N GLU A 99 -10.77 22.27 -1.71
CA GLU A 99 -11.86 23.00 -1.05
C GLU A 99 -11.44 24.44 -0.67
N TYR A 100 -10.29 24.60 0.00
CA TYR A 100 -9.74 25.93 0.31
C TYR A 100 -9.43 26.75 -0.94
N ARG A 101 -8.93 26.10 -2.00
CA ARG A 101 -8.68 26.76 -3.29
C ARG A 101 -9.98 27.24 -3.93
N ALA A 102 -11.01 26.41 -3.96
CA ALA A 102 -12.31 26.77 -4.56
C ALA A 102 -13.02 27.90 -3.81
N ARG A 103 -12.84 27.97 -2.47
CA ARG A 103 -13.38 29.04 -1.63
C ARG A 103 -12.55 30.31 -1.60
N GLY A 104 -11.36 30.35 -2.21
CA GLY A 104 -10.45 31.50 -2.14
C GLY A 104 -9.79 31.69 -0.77
N GLU A 105 -9.81 30.70 0.10
CA GLU A 105 -9.27 30.73 1.47
C GLU A 105 -7.76 30.53 1.48
N HIS A 106 -7.02 31.41 0.79
CA HIS A 106 -5.56 31.26 0.58
C HIS A 106 -4.74 31.25 1.88
N ALA A 107 -5.21 31.93 2.93
CA ALA A 107 -4.52 31.91 4.23
C ALA A 107 -4.59 30.54 4.89
N LEU A 108 -5.76 29.89 4.86
CA LEU A 108 -5.96 28.53 5.36
C LEU A 108 -5.22 27.51 4.50
N LEU A 109 -5.20 27.69 3.18
CA LEU A 109 -4.42 26.85 2.26
C LEU A 109 -2.91 26.90 2.61
N ARG A 110 -2.33 28.10 2.77
CA ARG A 110 -0.93 28.25 3.17
C ARG A 110 -0.67 27.66 4.56
N GLY A 111 -1.61 27.85 5.48
CA GLY A 111 -1.57 27.27 6.82
C GLY A 111 -1.57 25.73 6.76
N PHE A 112 -2.46 25.13 5.99
CA PHE A 112 -2.52 23.68 5.82
C PHE A 112 -1.22 23.11 5.24
N LEU A 113 -0.71 23.68 4.15
CA LEU A 113 0.50 23.20 3.46
C LEU A 113 1.75 23.19 4.35
N SER A 114 1.89 24.15 5.27
CA SER A 114 3.02 24.19 6.19
C SER A 114 2.68 23.51 7.53
N GLY A 115 1.50 23.78 8.06
CA GLY A 115 1.07 23.34 9.40
C GLY A 115 0.85 21.83 9.47
N SER A 116 0.28 21.20 8.44
CA SER A 116 0.10 19.75 8.41
C SER A 116 1.43 19.01 8.52
N ARG A 117 2.46 19.44 7.79
CA ARG A 117 3.80 18.83 7.84
C ARG A 117 4.48 19.02 9.20
N TRP A 118 4.36 20.22 9.80
CA TRP A 118 4.90 20.48 11.14
C TRP A 118 4.15 19.73 12.22
N LEU A 119 2.81 19.64 12.12
CA LEU A 119 1.98 18.90 13.05
C LEU A 119 2.35 17.41 13.02
N THR A 120 2.39 16.80 11.84
CA THR A 120 2.71 15.37 11.70
C THR A 120 4.16 15.08 12.11
N PHE A 121 5.11 15.98 11.83
CA PHE A 121 6.49 15.85 12.31
C PHE A 121 6.56 15.93 13.83
N ALA A 122 5.98 16.97 14.44
CA ALA A 122 6.08 17.17 15.89
C ALA A 122 5.42 16.03 16.67
N VAL A 123 4.21 15.61 16.25
CA VAL A 123 3.52 14.52 16.94
C VAL A 123 4.25 13.19 16.73
N SER A 124 4.67 12.87 15.51
CA SER A 124 5.41 11.63 15.28
C SER A 124 6.78 11.61 15.99
N ALA A 125 7.47 12.74 16.09
CA ALA A 125 8.71 12.85 16.85
C ALA A 125 8.46 12.64 18.36
N LEU A 126 7.42 13.26 18.92
CA LEU A 126 7.04 13.08 20.33
C LEU A 126 6.68 11.60 20.62
N VAL A 127 5.85 11.00 19.79
CA VAL A 127 5.47 9.59 19.93
C VAL A 127 6.69 8.68 19.76
N SER A 128 7.58 8.98 18.81
CA SER A 128 8.83 8.22 18.63
C SER A 128 9.75 8.28 19.85
N LEU A 129 9.84 9.43 20.51
CA LEU A 129 10.57 9.55 21.78
C LEU A 129 9.92 8.72 22.89
N GLY A 130 8.59 8.75 22.98
CA GLY A 130 7.83 7.91 23.90
C GLY A 130 8.04 6.42 23.64
N LEU A 131 8.00 6.00 22.37
CA LEU A 131 8.28 4.61 21.96
C LEU A 131 9.72 4.19 22.25
N ALA A 132 10.69 5.06 22.01
CA ALA A 132 12.09 4.79 22.39
C ALA A 132 12.24 4.64 23.91
N GLY A 133 11.53 5.45 24.70
CA GLY A 133 11.44 5.28 26.16
C GLY A 133 10.79 3.95 26.54
N LEU A 134 9.74 3.54 25.83
CA LEU A 134 9.07 2.26 26.05
C LEU A 134 9.99 1.07 25.70
N VAL A 135 10.73 1.13 24.59
CA VAL A 135 11.75 0.12 24.23
C VAL A 135 12.78 0.01 25.36
N LYS A 136 13.25 1.13 25.91
CA LYS A 136 14.18 1.14 27.05
C LYS A 136 13.58 0.47 28.30
N LEU A 137 12.32 0.74 28.59
CA LEU A 137 11.63 0.17 29.75
C LEU A 137 11.40 -1.33 29.57
N LEU A 138 11.08 -1.77 28.36
CA LEU A 138 10.82 -3.17 28.01
C LEU A 138 12.10 -3.95 27.63
N SER A 139 13.27 -3.31 27.58
CA SER A 139 14.55 -3.92 27.21
C SER A 139 14.84 -5.29 27.89
N PRO A 140 14.45 -5.54 29.19
CA PRO A 140 14.63 -6.86 29.79
C PRO A 140 13.79 -8.00 29.18
N TRP A 141 12.74 -7.66 28.41
CA TRP A 141 11.84 -8.63 27.75
C TRP A 141 12.00 -8.65 26.24
N ILE A 142 12.81 -7.73 25.68
CA ILE A 142 13.10 -7.65 24.23
C ILE A 142 14.37 -8.44 23.96
N GLU A 143 14.39 -9.20 22.86
CA GLU A 143 15.63 -9.87 22.42
C GLU A 143 16.73 -8.84 22.12
N PRO A 144 17.97 -9.06 22.55
CA PRO A 144 19.08 -8.11 22.34
C PRO A 144 19.30 -7.74 20.87
N ALA A 145 19.00 -8.67 19.95
CA ALA A 145 19.11 -8.46 18.51
C ALA A 145 18.07 -7.46 17.94
N GLU A 146 16.94 -7.27 18.63
CA GLU A 146 15.84 -6.39 18.23
C GLU A 146 15.97 -4.97 18.78
N GLU A 147 16.65 -4.79 19.92
CA GLU A 147 16.66 -3.52 20.66
C GLU A 147 17.16 -2.35 19.79
N LEU A 148 18.35 -2.48 19.20
CA LEU A 148 18.93 -1.44 18.36
C LEU A 148 18.14 -1.19 17.06
N PRO A 149 17.69 -2.21 16.31
CA PRO A 149 16.75 -2.04 15.20
C PRO A 149 15.48 -1.27 15.59
N LEU A 150 14.86 -1.53 16.74
CA LEU A 150 13.68 -0.82 17.22
C LEU A 150 13.96 0.67 17.46
N TYR A 151 15.09 1.03 18.06
CA TYR A 151 15.49 2.45 18.20
C TYR A 151 15.64 3.13 16.83
N ILE A 152 16.27 2.47 15.86
CA ILE A 152 16.41 3.00 14.49
C ILE A 152 15.03 3.14 13.84
N GLY A 153 14.14 2.18 14.07
CA GLY A 153 12.73 2.25 13.66
C GLY A 153 12.03 3.50 14.21
N CYS A 154 12.16 3.76 15.51
CA CYS A 154 11.62 4.98 16.14
C CYS A 154 12.18 6.26 15.48
N MET A 155 13.48 6.32 15.19
CA MET A 155 14.09 7.47 14.52
C MET A 155 13.61 7.64 13.06
N THR A 156 13.10 6.58 12.45
CA THR A 156 12.61 6.61 11.08
C THR A 156 11.19 7.17 10.98
N LEU A 157 10.37 7.00 12.01
CA LEU A 157 8.94 7.35 12.01
C LEU A 157 8.67 8.82 11.61
N PRO A 158 9.33 9.85 12.17
CA PRO A 158 9.01 11.23 11.82
C PRO A 158 9.21 11.52 10.33
N ALA A 159 10.28 11.01 9.74
CA ALA A 159 10.53 11.19 8.32
C ALA A 159 9.51 10.42 7.45
N PHE A 160 9.14 9.22 7.85
CA PHE A 160 8.15 8.41 7.17
C PHE A 160 6.76 9.08 7.16
N VAL A 161 6.33 9.60 8.31
CA VAL A 161 5.04 10.30 8.45
C VAL A 161 4.98 11.59 7.63
N VAL A 162 6.05 12.40 7.67
CA VAL A 162 6.12 13.61 6.85
C VAL A 162 6.12 13.27 5.35
N ALA A 163 6.80 12.20 4.93
CA ALA A 163 6.77 11.75 3.54
C ALA A 163 5.35 11.37 3.09
N ASN A 164 4.55 10.70 3.94
CA ASN A 164 3.14 10.41 3.67
C ASN A 164 2.32 11.69 3.50
N THR A 165 2.48 12.66 4.40
CA THR A 165 1.80 13.97 4.32
C THR A 165 2.15 14.70 3.01
N GLN A 166 3.43 14.70 2.62
CA GLN A 166 3.90 15.32 1.37
C GLN A 166 3.34 14.61 0.13
N ASP A 167 3.18 13.27 0.16
CA ASP A 167 2.51 12.51 -0.89
C ASP A 167 1.07 12.99 -1.07
N GLY A 168 0.30 13.13 0.02
CA GLY A 168 -1.06 13.64 -0.02
C GLY A 168 -1.16 15.07 -0.61
N ILE A 169 -0.25 15.95 -0.19
CA ILE A 169 -0.18 17.32 -0.73
C ILE A 169 0.17 17.32 -2.22
N ALA A 170 1.13 16.51 -2.66
CA ALA A 170 1.52 16.44 -4.06
C ALA A 170 0.38 15.89 -4.94
N ARG A 171 -0.31 14.86 -4.48
CA ARG A 171 -1.46 14.27 -5.20
C ARG A 171 -2.65 15.22 -5.31
N SER A 172 -2.87 16.09 -4.32
CA SER A 172 -3.93 17.11 -4.38
C SER A 172 -3.67 18.23 -5.40
N HIS A 173 -2.46 18.30 -5.93
CA HIS A 173 -2.05 19.22 -7.01
C HIS A 173 -1.85 18.47 -8.35
N ASP A 174 -2.32 17.22 -8.49
CA ASP A 174 -2.10 16.35 -9.64
C ASP A 174 -0.62 16.05 -9.96
N TRP A 175 0.28 16.29 -9.01
CA TRP A 175 1.71 15.97 -9.15
C TRP A 175 1.98 14.52 -8.72
N MET A 176 1.33 13.56 -9.41
CA MET A 176 1.35 12.16 -9.06
C MET A 176 2.76 11.57 -8.99
N GLN A 177 3.67 11.99 -9.89
CA GLN A 177 5.06 11.54 -9.85
C GLN A 177 5.77 12.00 -8.58
N LEU A 178 5.58 13.27 -8.19
CA LEU A 178 6.20 13.81 -6.98
C LEU A 178 5.62 13.18 -5.70
N GLY A 179 4.35 12.78 -5.71
CA GLY A 179 3.74 12.05 -4.63
C GLY A 179 4.32 10.64 -4.51
N LEU A 180 4.19 9.85 -5.57
CA LEU A 180 4.42 8.41 -5.51
C LEU A 180 5.89 7.97 -5.67
N MET A 181 6.67 8.62 -6.57
CA MET A 181 8.04 8.17 -6.86
C MET A 181 8.97 8.18 -5.64
N PRO A 182 8.98 9.21 -4.75
CA PRO A 182 9.88 9.22 -3.62
C PRO A 182 9.72 8.01 -2.70
N GLN A 183 8.49 7.66 -2.37
CA GLN A 183 8.20 6.57 -1.44
C GLN A 183 8.29 5.17 -2.07
N PHE A 184 7.87 5.04 -3.34
CA PHE A 184 7.71 3.73 -3.96
C PHE A 184 8.89 3.31 -4.86
N ILE A 185 9.61 4.28 -5.42
CA ILE A 185 10.74 4.01 -6.31
C ILE A 185 12.06 4.47 -5.69
N ILE A 186 12.17 5.78 -5.34
CA ILE A 186 13.46 6.35 -4.89
C ILE A 186 13.91 5.71 -3.59
N ARG A 187 13.02 5.58 -2.60
CA ARG A 187 13.33 4.90 -1.33
C ARG A 187 13.82 3.48 -1.56
N GLN A 188 13.14 2.68 -2.39
CA GLN A 188 13.55 1.29 -2.64
C GLN A 188 14.89 1.22 -3.38
N ALA A 189 15.11 2.10 -4.36
CA ALA A 189 16.38 2.19 -5.06
C ALA A 189 17.52 2.59 -4.12
N LEU A 190 17.29 3.52 -3.19
CA LEU A 190 18.25 3.92 -2.16
C LEU A 190 18.55 2.76 -1.19
N ILE A 191 17.54 2.03 -0.72
CA ILE A 191 17.75 0.86 0.13
C ILE A 191 18.65 -0.15 -0.58
N ILE A 192 18.32 -0.51 -1.82
CA ILE A 192 19.14 -1.42 -2.63
C ILE A 192 20.55 -0.88 -2.81
N GLY A 193 20.69 0.40 -3.20
CA GLY A 193 21.98 1.02 -3.46
C GLY A 193 22.88 1.07 -2.22
N ILE A 194 22.34 1.48 -1.07
CA ILE A 194 23.09 1.58 0.20
C ILE A 194 23.51 0.18 0.68
N THR A 195 22.56 -0.77 0.66
CA THR A 195 22.85 -2.15 1.12
C THR A 195 23.78 -2.89 0.18
N ALA A 196 23.66 -2.70 -1.15
CA ALA A 196 24.59 -3.26 -2.13
C ALA A 196 25.98 -2.67 -1.97
N CYS A 197 26.10 -1.37 -1.75
CA CYS A 197 27.38 -0.72 -1.50
C CYS A 197 28.04 -1.27 -0.23
N ALA A 198 27.30 -1.40 0.87
CA ALA A 198 27.79 -1.97 2.11
C ALA A 198 28.27 -3.42 1.92
N PHE A 199 27.48 -4.24 1.21
CA PHE A 199 27.84 -5.63 0.89
C PHE A 199 29.12 -5.74 0.05
N LEU A 200 29.24 -4.92 -1.00
CA LEU A 200 30.41 -4.90 -1.86
C LEU A 200 31.70 -4.41 -1.14
N LEU A 201 31.54 -3.56 -0.13
CA LEU A 201 32.63 -3.11 0.73
C LEU A 201 33.03 -4.15 1.81
N GLY A 202 32.34 -5.31 1.84
CA GLY A 202 32.66 -6.40 2.77
C GLY A 202 32.04 -6.22 4.16
N TYR A 203 31.11 -5.28 4.36
CA TYR A 203 30.39 -5.17 5.62
C TYR A 203 29.37 -6.30 5.78
N HIS A 204 29.27 -6.86 6.99
CA HIS A 204 28.23 -7.82 7.32
C HIS A 204 26.86 -7.12 7.36
N LEU A 205 25.94 -7.58 6.52
CA LEU A 205 24.57 -7.05 6.46
C LEU A 205 23.67 -7.78 7.47
N GLY A 206 23.63 -7.30 8.70
CA GLY A 206 22.63 -7.73 9.70
C GLY A 206 21.42 -6.80 9.74
N ALA A 207 20.49 -7.10 10.65
CA ALA A 207 19.25 -6.33 10.85
C ALA A 207 19.53 -4.83 11.10
N VAL A 208 20.53 -4.51 11.91
CA VAL A 208 20.95 -3.13 12.23
C VAL A 208 21.37 -2.38 10.97
N ALA A 209 22.25 -2.96 10.15
CA ALA A 209 22.75 -2.32 8.93
C ALA A 209 21.61 -2.07 7.93
N ALA A 210 20.70 -3.03 7.76
CA ALA A 210 19.53 -2.90 6.90
C ALA A 210 18.55 -1.81 7.42
N MET A 211 18.35 -1.71 8.74
CA MET A 211 17.54 -0.66 9.33
C MET A 211 18.18 0.72 9.17
N ILE A 212 19.49 0.87 9.35
CA ILE A 212 20.20 2.14 9.09
C ILE A 212 20.07 2.54 7.61
N ALA A 213 20.26 1.60 6.68
CA ALA A 213 20.07 1.85 5.26
C ALA A 213 18.65 2.30 4.92
N SER A 214 17.65 1.63 5.52
CA SER A 214 16.23 1.96 5.32
C SER A 214 15.86 3.31 5.92
N ALA A 215 16.35 3.61 7.13
CA ALA A 215 16.18 4.92 7.78
C ALA A 215 16.80 6.03 6.93
N GLY A 216 18.05 5.87 6.52
CA GLY A 216 18.74 6.82 5.65
C GLY A 216 18.00 7.05 4.33
N ALA A 217 17.53 5.97 3.69
CA ALA A 217 16.74 6.07 2.46
C ALA A 217 15.43 6.85 2.66
N VAL A 218 14.71 6.65 3.79
CA VAL A 218 13.50 7.41 4.12
C VAL A 218 13.80 8.88 4.31
N TRP A 219 14.83 9.22 5.11
CA TRP A 219 15.22 10.60 5.37
C TRP A 219 15.68 11.34 4.09
N ILE A 220 16.47 10.68 3.23
CA ILE A 220 16.93 11.24 1.95
C ILE A 220 15.74 11.45 1.01
N ALA A 221 14.87 10.44 0.85
CA ALA A 221 13.71 10.53 -0.03
C ALA A 221 12.73 11.61 0.44
N MET A 222 12.44 11.68 1.76
CA MET A 222 11.57 12.69 2.36
C MET A 222 12.13 14.11 2.17
N THR A 223 13.43 14.30 2.45
CA THR A 223 14.06 15.62 2.31
C THR A 223 14.11 16.08 0.85
N GLY A 224 14.46 15.17 -0.07
CA GLY A 224 14.43 15.43 -1.50
C GLY A 224 13.02 15.79 -2.00
N GLN A 225 12.00 15.05 -1.56
CA GLN A 225 10.60 15.36 -1.85
C GLN A 225 10.20 16.72 -1.30
N MET A 226 10.61 17.05 -0.07
CA MET A 226 10.31 18.35 0.56
C MET A 226 10.89 19.52 -0.22
N VAL A 227 12.15 19.41 -0.67
CA VAL A 227 12.80 20.46 -1.46
C VAL A 227 12.08 20.68 -2.79
N VAL A 228 11.77 19.59 -3.52
CA VAL A 228 11.09 19.70 -4.82
C VAL A 228 9.65 20.21 -4.65
N LEU A 229 8.94 19.71 -3.64
CA LEU A 229 7.57 20.14 -3.32
C LEU A 229 7.52 21.62 -2.98
N ASN A 230 8.42 22.11 -2.10
CA ASN A 230 8.47 23.51 -1.71
C ASN A 230 8.78 24.43 -2.91
N ARG A 231 9.72 24.03 -3.79
CA ARG A 231 10.01 24.78 -5.02
C ARG A 231 8.80 24.87 -5.94
N LYS A 232 8.07 23.77 -6.11
CA LYS A 232 6.86 23.77 -6.94
C LYS A 232 5.73 24.61 -6.31
N LEU A 233 5.51 24.48 -5.01
CA LEU A 233 4.49 25.25 -4.29
C LEU A 233 4.78 26.76 -4.36
N ALA A 234 6.05 27.18 -4.22
CA ALA A 234 6.44 28.60 -4.34
C ALA A 234 6.14 29.19 -5.71
N GLY A 235 6.11 28.40 -6.78
CA GLY A 235 5.73 28.84 -8.11
C GLY A 235 4.21 28.88 -8.38
N HIS A 236 3.39 28.31 -7.46
CA HIS A 236 1.94 28.19 -7.66
C HIS A 236 1.11 28.91 -6.60
N ILE A 237 1.71 29.27 -5.49
CA ILE A 237 1.01 29.87 -4.34
C ILE A 237 1.76 31.14 -3.92
N GLU A 238 1.08 32.26 -4.04
CA GLU A 238 1.63 33.56 -3.63
C GLU A 238 1.94 33.55 -2.11
N PRO A 239 3.06 34.16 -1.70
CA PRO A 239 3.37 34.36 -0.29
C PRO A 239 2.34 35.26 0.39
N GLY A 240 2.05 34.99 1.67
CA GLY A 240 1.06 35.75 2.42
C GLY A 240 0.81 35.19 3.82
N PRO A 241 -0.15 35.77 4.56
CA PRO A 241 -0.47 35.29 5.91
C PRO A 241 -0.92 33.82 5.92
N LYS A 242 -0.66 33.14 7.03
CA LYS A 242 -1.06 31.74 7.26
C LYS A 242 -2.10 31.72 8.38
N ALA A 243 -3.18 31.00 8.15
CA ALA A 243 -4.19 30.69 9.18
C ALA A 243 -4.22 29.18 9.38
N TYR A 244 -4.41 28.74 10.63
CA TYR A 244 -4.36 27.33 11.01
C TYR A 244 -5.72 26.92 11.59
N ASP A 245 -6.31 25.86 11.03
CA ASP A 245 -7.52 25.22 11.52
C ASP A 245 -7.25 23.73 11.78
N VAL A 246 -6.45 23.46 12.79
CA VAL A 246 -6.06 22.09 13.15
C VAL A 246 -7.28 21.24 13.52
N SER A 247 -8.26 21.83 14.20
CA SER A 247 -9.50 21.13 14.60
C SER A 247 -10.32 20.72 13.38
N GLY A 248 -10.46 21.60 12.39
CA GLY A 248 -11.14 21.29 11.13
C GLY A 248 -10.41 20.21 10.33
N TRP A 249 -9.08 20.26 10.29
CA TRP A 249 -8.30 19.22 9.61
C TRP A 249 -8.49 17.85 10.25
N LEU A 250 -8.39 17.75 11.58
CA LEU A 250 -8.57 16.49 12.31
C LEU A 250 -10.02 15.98 12.23
N ALA A 251 -11.01 16.84 12.24
CA ALA A 251 -12.41 16.44 12.08
C ALA A 251 -12.68 15.73 10.73
N VAL A 252 -11.96 16.14 9.67
CA VAL A 252 -12.05 15.49 8.34
C VAL A 252 -11.19 14.24 8.27
N SER A 253 -9.98 14.26 8.83
CA SER A 253 -8.99 13.20 8.64
C SER A 253 -9.18 11.99 9.57
N LEU A 254 -9.58 12.17 10.83
CA LEU A 254 -9.73 11.06 11.78
C LEU A 254 -10.72 9.97 11.36
N PRO A 255 -11.89 10.27 10.76
CA PRO A 255 -12.77 9.22 10.23
C PRO A 255 -12.12 8.41 9.10
N ILE A 256 -11.29 9.05 8.26
CA ILE A 256 -10.56 8.37 7.18
C ILE A 256 -9.49 7.46 7.78
N LEU A 257 -8.75 7.97 8.75
CA LEU A 257 -7.75 7.20 9.48
C LEU A 257 -8.31 5.91 10.06
N LEU A 258 -9.49 5.96 10.69
CA LEU A 258 -10.10 4.78 11.32
C LEU A 258 -10.33 3.65 10.31
N VAL A 259 -10.81 3.98 9.12
CA VAL A 259 -11.03 2.99 8.04
C VAL A 259 -9.72 2.38 7.58
N GLU A 260 -8.70 3.21 7.31
CA GLU A 260 -7.39 2.77 6.84
C GLU A 260 -6.63 1.99 7.91
N SER A 261 -6.75 2.40 9.18
CA SER A 261 -6.08 1.73 10.30
C SER A 261 -6.51 0.29 10.50
N PHE A 262 -7.81 -0.01 10.42
CA PHE A 262 -8.28 -1.40 10.57
C PHE A 262 -7.80 -2.29 9.43
N TYR A 263 -7.74 -1.75 8.21
CA TYR A 263 -7.18 -2.49 7.08
C TYR A 263 -5.67 -2.77 7.26
N LEU A 264 -4.91 -1.78 7.76
CA LEU A 264 -3.49 -1.94 8.04
C LEU A 264 -3.23 -2.92 9.19
N LEU A 265 -4.00 -2.81 10.27
CA LEU A 265 -3.94 -3.76 11.37
C LEU A 265 -4.20 -5.18 10.89
N LEU A 266 -5.26 -5.41 10.11
CA LEU A 266 -5.55 -6.72 9.53
C LEU A 266 -4.38 -7.24 8.66
N SER A 267 -3.68 -6.33 7.97
CA SER A 267 -2.60 -6.69 7.02
C SER A 267 -1.24 -6.97 7.67
N TYR A 268 -1.04 -6.59 8.94
CA TYR A 268 0.27 -6.68 9.59
C TYR A 268 0.27 -7.41 10.93
N THR A 269 -0.91 -7.72 11.48
CA THR A 269 -1.05 -8.38 12.81
C THR A 269 -0.37 -9.73 12.84
N ASP A 270 -0.47 -10.50 11.78
CA ASP A 270 0.12 -11.83 11.65
C ASP A 270 1.64 -11.81 11.85
N VAL A 271 2.35 -10.89 11.21
CA VAL A 271 3.80 -10.71 11.36
C VAL A 271 4.15 -10.28 12.78
N LEU A 272 3.39 -9.31 13.33
CA LEU A 272 3.66 -8.77 14.66
C LEU A 272 3.41 -9.79 15.77
N VAL A 273 2.33 -10.57 15.67
CA VAL A 273 2.02 -11.64 16.62
C VAL A 273 2.98 -12.80 16.49
N LEU A 274 3.38 -13.15 15.26
CA LEU A 274 4.32 -14.25 15.03
C LEU A 274 5.65 -14.01 15.76
N GLN A 275 6.19 -12.77 15.73
CA GLN A 275 7.42 -12.42 16.43
C GLN A 275 7.33 -12.56 17.96
N GLN A 276 6.13 -12.42 18.55
CA GLN A 276 5.97 -12.54 20.01
C GLN A 276 6.07 -13.99 20.52
N PHE A 277 5.81 -14.96 19.63
CA PHE A 277 5.72 -16.37 20.03
C PHE A 277 6.73 -17.29 19.35
N ARG A 278 7.39 -16.78 18.29
CA ARG A 278 8.28 -17.59 17.46
C ARG A 278 9.59 -16.86 17.18
N PRO A 279 10.69 -17.59 16.96
CA PRO A 279 11.98 -16.97 16.68
C PRO A 279 11.95 -16.22 15.35
N SER A 280 12.82 -15.20 15.23
CA SER A 280 12.87 -14.27 14.10
C SER A 280 13.11 -14.95 12.75
N ASP A 281 13.78 -16.09 12.69
CA ASP A 281 14.00 -16.84 11.46
C ASP A 281 12.68 -17.35 10.86
N GLU A 282 11.74 -17.79 11.68
CA GLU A 282 10.40 -18.19 11.24
C GLU A 282 9.60 -16.98 10.70
N VAL A 283 9.74 -15.82 11.34
CA VAL A 283 9.13 -14.56 10.89
C VAL A 283 9.69 -14.13 9.53
N GLY A 284 10.99 -14.25 9.33
CA GLY A 284 11.63 -13.97 8.04
C GLY A 284 11.11 -14.86 6.93
N VAL A 285 11.02 -16.17 7.17
CA VAL A 285 10.45 -17.14 6.22
C VAL A 285 9.00 -16.83 5.91
N TYR A 286 8.17 -16.59 6.94
CA TYR A 286 6.76 -16.24 6.79
C TYR A 286 6.57 -14.98 5.94
N PHE A 287 7.35 -13.94 6.22
CA PHE A 287 7.28 -12.68 5.48
C PHE A 287 7.66 -12.85 4.00
N ALA A 288 8.66 -13.69 3.68
CA ALA A 288 9.02 -14.00 2.30
C ALA A 288 7.86 -14.69 1.55
N VAL A 289 7.14 -15.61 2.23
CA VAL A 289 5.93 -16.25 1.72
C VAL A 289 4.85 -15.22 1.41
N VAL A 290 4.52 -14.37 2.40
CA VAL A 290 3.48 -13.34 2.25
C VAL A 290 3.84 -12.36 1.14
N LYS A 291 5.09 -11.92 1.03
CA LYS A 291 5.54 -11.01 -0.03
C LYS A 291 5.51 -11.64 -1.42
N THR A 292 5.77 -12.93 -1.52
CA THR A 292 5.65 -13.64 -2.80
C THR A 292 4.19 -13.73 -3.23
N LEU A 293 3.28 -14.09 -2.34
CA LEU A 293 1.85 -14.15 -2.63
C LEU A 293 1.21 -12.78 -2.84
N ALA A 294 1.76 -11.72 -2.25
CA ALA A 294 1.29 -10.35 -2.44
C ALA A 294 1.34 -9.89 -3.92
N LEU A 295 2.11 -10.56 -4.77
CA LEU A 295 2.10 -10.31 -6.22
C LEU A 295 0.71 -10.52 -6.84
N VAL A 296 -0.11 -11.42 -6.31
CA VAL A 296 -1.51 -11.60 -6.75
C VAL A 296 -2.34 -10.35 -6.50
N SER A 297 -2.08 -9.61 -5.42
CA SER A 297 -2.84 -8.41 -5.05
C SER A 297 -2.75 -7.28 -6.08
N PHE A 298 -1.76 -7.32 -7.01
CA PHE A 298 -1.70 -6.36 -8.12
C PHE A 298 -2.88 -6.46 -9.07
N ILE A 299 -3.43 -7.66 -9.27
CA ILE A 299 -4.62 -7.88 -10.09
C ILE A 299 -5.80 -7.17 -9.45
N HIS A 300 -5.99 -7.37 -8.15
CA HIS A 300 -7.04 -6.70 -7.38
C HIS A 300 -6.87 -5.16 -7.41
N TYR A 301 -5.64 -4.66 -7.21
CA TYR A 301 -5.34 -3.23 -7.29
C TYR A 301 -5.66 -2.64 -8.67
N ALA A 302 -5.25 -3.31 -9.75
CA ALA A 302 -5.51 -2.87 -11.12
C ALA A 302 -7.02 -2.77 -11.39
N MET A 303 -7.79 -3.78 -10.97
CA MET A 303 -9.25 -3.79 -11.12
C MET A 303 -9.91 -2.72 -10.26
N SER A 304 -9.49 -2.54 -9.01
CA SER A 304 -9.97 -1.47 -8.13
C SER A 304 -9.77 -0.07 -8.73
N ALA A 305 -8.61 0.17 -9.33
CA ALA A 305 -8.29 1.46 -9.96
C ALA A 305 -9.13 1.76 -11.20
N THR A 306 -9.41 0.73 -12.02
CA THR A 306 -10.14 0.90 -13.28
C THR A 306 -11.65 0.91 -13.12
N THR A 307 -12.19 0.32 -12.04
CA THR A 307 -13.65 0.16 -11.85
C THR A 307 -14.29 1.27 -11.03
N ALA A 308 -13.51 1.97 -10.18
CA ALA A 308 -14.05 2.92 -9.20
C ALA A 308 -14.95 4.01 -9.81
N HIS A 309 -14.51 4.66 -10.89
CA HIS A 309 -15.28 5.72 -11.55
C HIS A 309 -16.57 5.20 -12.20
N ARG A 310 -16.55 3.99 -12.76
CA ARG A 310 -17.73 3.36 -13.37
C ARG A 310 -18.77 2.97 -12.33
N PHE A 311 -18.35 2.51 -11.15
CA PHE A 311 -19.30 2.25 -10.05
C PHE A 311 -20.02 3.52 -9.63
N ALA A 312 -19.31 4.65 -9.51
CA ALA A 312 -19.90 5.94 -9.18
C ALA A 312 -20.87 6.42 -10.30
N GLU A 313 -20.45 6.31 -11.57
CA GLU A 313 -21.23 6.72 -12.74
C GLU A 313 -22.57 5.96 -12.84
N TYR A 314 -22.50 4.62 -12.79
CA TYR A 314 -23.72 3.79 -12.91
C TYR A 314 -24.64 3.91 -11.69
N ASN A 315 -24.09 4.15 -10.50
CA ASN A 315 -24.90 4.45 -9.32
C ASN A 315 -25.60 5.81 -9.44
N ALA A 316 -24.90 6.84 -9.92
CA ALA A 316 -25.46 8.18 -10.11
C ALA A 316 -26.55 8.21 -11.20
N SER A 317 -26.43 7.41 -12.26
CA SER A 317 -27.45 7.28 -13.31
C SER A 317 -28.68 6.46 -12.89
N GLY A 318 -28.63 5.79 -11.73
CA GLY A 318 -29.71 4.91 -11.26
C GLY A 318 -29.89 3.60 -12.05
N ASP A 319 -28.99 3.30 -13.00
CA ASP A 319 -29.05 2.11 -13.85
C ASP A 319 -28.50 0.88 -13.09
N LYS A 320 -29.34 0.31 -12.23
CA LYS A 320 -28.99 -0.87 -11.44
C LYS A 320 -28.63 -2.10 -12.29
N ALA A 321 -29.21 -2.24 -13.47
CA ALA A 321 -28.93 -3.36 -14.35
C ALA A 321 -27.50 -3.28 -14.90
N ARG A 322 -27.09 -2.11 -15.40
CA ARG A 322 -25.72 -1.87 -15.84
C ARG A 322 -24.71 -1.97 -14.70
N LEU A 323 -25.03 -1.42 -13.51
CA LEU A 323 -24.19 -1.54 -12.34
C LEU A 323 -23.95 -3.01 -11.99
N SER A 324 -25.02 -3.82 -11.92
CA SER A 324 -24.93 -5.25 -11.62
C SER A 324 -24.09 -6.02 -12.65
N ALA A 325 -24.32 -5.80 -13.93
CA ALA A 325 -23.57 -6.43 -15.01
C ALA A 325 -22.08 -6.05 -14.96
N TYR A 326 -21.79 -4.77 -14.68
CA TYR A 326 -20.40 -4.30 -14.59
C TYR A 326 -19.69 -4.82 -13.34
N VAL A 327 -20.38 -4.92 -12.21
CA VAL A 327 -19.85 -5.53 -10.97
C VAL A 327 -19.51 -7.00 -11.21
N ALA A 328 -20.41 -7.77 -11.83
CA ALA A 328 -20.15 -9.17 -12.17
C ALA A 328 -18.93 -9.32 -13.10
N HIS A 329 -18.80 -8.43 -14.09
CA HIS A 329 -17.64 -8.39 -14.99
C HIS A 329 -16.34 -8.09 -14.21
N ALA A 330 -16.34 -7.08 -13.34
CA ALA A 330 -15.18 -6.71 -12.51
C ALA A 330 -14.76 -7.86 -11.58
N ILE A 331 -15.71 -8.58 -10.99
CA ILE A 331 -15.45 -9.74 -10.15
C ILE A 331 -14.78 -10.85 -10.95
N ASN A 332 -15.30 -11.23 -12.11
CA ASN A 332 -14.73 -12.28 -12.94
C ASN A 332 -13.31 -11.92 -13.42
N TRP A 333 -13.07 -10.67 -13.81
CA TRP A 333 -11.75 -10.17 -14.20
C TRP A 333 -10.78 -10.03 -13.02
N THR A 334 -11.27 -10.04 -11.81
CA THR A 334 -10.41 -10.13 -10.62
C THR A 334 -10.15 -11.58 -10.25
N PHE A 335 -11.18 -12.42 -10.19
CA PHE A 335 -11.10 -13.78 -9.69
C PHE A 335 -10.24 -14.70 -10.57
N TRP A 336 -10.58 -14.84 -11.86
CA TRP A 336 -9.91 -15.79 -12.73
C TRP A 336 -8.42 -15.50 -12.93
N PRO A 337 -7.99 -14.26 -13.18
CA PRO A 337 -6.57 -13.95 -13.23
C PRO A 337 -5.86 -14.13 -11.88
N SER A 338 -6.52 -13.82 -10.75
CA SER A 338 -5.94 -14.04 -9.43
C SER A 338 -5.78 -15.53 -9.10
N LEU A 339 -6.75 -16.36 -9.45
CA LEU A 339 -6.66 -17.81 -9.32
C LEU A 339 -5.52 -18.37 -10.18
N ALA A 340 -5.44 -17.98 -11.45
CA ALA A 340 -4.38 -18.41 -12.35
C ALA A 340 -3.00 -17.97 -11.84
N ALA A 341 -2.84 -16.70 -11.42
CA ALA A 341 -1.61 -16.21 -10.83
C ALA A 341 -1.24 -16.96 -9.55
N THR A 342 -2.20 -17.25 -8.69
CA THR A 342 -1.96 -18.03 -7.47
C THR A 342 -1.46 -19.43 -7.79
N ILE A 343 -2.08 -20.13 -8.75
CA ILE A 343 -1.63 -21.46 -9.19
C ILE A 343 -0.19 -21.39 -9.74
N VAL A 344 0.12 -20.39 -10.55
CA VAL A 344 1.48 -20.20 -11.08
C VAL A 344 2.48 -19.93 -9.95
N LEU A 345 2.12 -19.05 -8.98
CA LEU A 345 3.00 -18.76 -7.85
C LEU A 345 3.20 -19.97 -6.93
N LEU A 346 2.18 -20.81 -6.74
CA LEU A 346 2.33 -22.06 -6.00
C LEU A 346 3.20 -23.06 -6.76
N ALA A 347 3.01 -23.20 -8.07
CA ALA A 347 3.84 -24.09 -8.91
C ALA A 347 5.32 -23.65 -8.92
N LEU A 348 5.56 -22.33 -8.94
CA LEU A 348 6.90 -21.73 -8.90
C LEU A 348 7.36 -21.38 -7.47
N GLY A 349 6.62 -21.81 -6.43
CA GLY A 349 6.85 -21.36 -5.05
C GLY A 349 8.24 -21.70 -4.53
N LYS A 350 8.72 -22.93 -4.76
CA LYS A 350 10.09 -23.32 -4.35
C LYS A 350 11.17 -22.47 -5.01
N PRO A 351 11.23 -22.31 -6.35
CA PRO A 351 12.21 -21.40 -6.97
C PRO A 351 12.05 -19.93 -6.55
N LEU A 352 10.83 -19.44 -6.33
CA LEU A 352 10.61 -18.06 -5.88
C LEU A 352 11.13 -17.85 -4.45
N LEU A 353 10.87 -18.77 -3.54
CA LEU A 353 11.43 -18.71 -2.18
C LEU A 353 12.95 -18.92 -2.17
N TRP A 354 13.48 -19.74 -3.09
CA TRP A 354 14.93 -19.91 -3.23
C TRP A 354 15.65 -18.62 -3.65
N LEU A 355 14.99 -17.69 -4.32
CA LEU A 355 15.55 -16.37 -4.61
C LEU A 355 15.93 -15.61 -3.34
N PHE A 356 15.12 -15.75 -2.26
CA PHE A 356 15.44 -15.17 -0.95
C PHE A 356 16.62 -15.89 -0.27
N GLY A 357 16.83 -17.16 -0.56
CA GLY A 357 17.85 -18.03 -0.03
C GLY A 357 17.36 -19.47 0.12
N PRO A 358 18.23 -20.50 0.11
CA PRO A 358 17.82 -21.88 0.20
C PRO A 358 17.03 -22.19 1.50
N GLN A 359 17.35 -21.52 2.61
CA GLN A 359 16.68 -21.69 3.89
C GLN A 359 15.23 -21.20 3.91
N PHE A 360 14.82 -20.33 2.98
CA PHE A 360 13.44 -19.81 2.88
C PHE A 360 12.50 -20.82 2.22
N VAL A 361 13.01 -21.85 1.55
CA VAL A 361 12.19 -22.86 0.86
C VAL A 361 11.34 -23.66 1.83
N VAL A 362 11.71 -23.75 3.11
CA VAL A 362 10.91 -24.39 4.16
C VAL A 362 9.52 -23.76 4.31
N GLY A 363 9.34 -22.48 3.92
CA GLY A 363 8.06 -21.80 3.91
C GLY A 363 7.10 -22.21 2.79
N TYR A 364 7.49 -23.14 1.91
CA TYR A 364 6.67 -23.50 0.76
C TYR A 364 5.28 -24.02 1.14
N ASP A 365 5.18 -24.83 2.20
CA ASP A 365 3.91 -25.39 2.66
C ASP A 365 2.98 -24.30 3.23
N ILE A 366 3.54 -23.24 3.83
CA ILE A 366 2.79 -22.10 4.32
C ILE A 366 2.10 -21.35 3.16
N MET A 367 2.71 -21.35 1.95
CA MET A 367 2.12 -20.70 0.77
C MET A 367 0.73 -21.26 0.44
N PHE A 368 0.51 -22.56 0.59
CA PHE A 368 -0.80 -23.16 0.29
C PHE A 368 -1.88 -22.66 1.24
N VAL A 369 -1.56 -22.57 2.53
CA VAL A 369 -2.51 -22.09 3.54
C VAL A 369 -2.85 -20.61 3.31
N ALA A 370 -1.84 -19.78 3.07
CA ALA A 370 -2.03 -18.35 2.84
C ALA A 370 -2.75 -18.06 1.49
N ALA A 371 -2.54 -18.89 0.47
CA ALA A 371 -3.18 -18.76 -0.84
C ALA A 371 -4.71 -18.94 -0.76
N ILE A 372 -5.23 -19.76 0.15
CA ILE A 372 -6.67 -19.99 0.32
C ILE A 372 -7.38 -18.66 0.60
N GLY A 373 -6.90 -17.89 1.58
CA GLY A 373 -7.48 -16.60 1.93
C GLY A 373 -7.49 -15.60 0.77
N LEU A 374 -6.39 -15.54 0.00
CA LEU A 374 -6.27 -14.65 -1.16
C LEU A 374 -7.25 -15.03 -2.29
N VAL A 375 -7.39 -16.32 -2.58
CA VAL A 375 -8.33 -16.80 -3.60
C VAL A 375 -9.77 -16.54 -3.17
N VAL A 376 -10.12 -16.83 -1.93
CA VAL A 376 -11.47 -16.54 -1.39
C VAL A 376 -11.77 -15.06 -1.46
N ARG A 377 -10.83 -14.18 -1.05
CA ARG A 377 -11.01 -12.73 -1.15
C ARG A 377 -11.21 -12.26 -2.58
N SER A 378 -10.50 -12.84 -3.55
CA SER A 378 -10.65 -12.47 -4.96
C SER A 378 -12.03 -12.80 -5.53
N ALA A 379 -12.78 -13.73 -4.90
CA ALA A 379 -14.09 -14.19 -5.38
C ALA A 379 -15.20 -13.14 -5.29
N ILE A 380 -15.01 -12.08 -4.52
CA ILE A 380 -15.95 -10.93 -4.46
C ILE A 380 -15.41 -9.71 -5.26
N GLY A 381 -14.19 -9.79 -5.81
CA GLY A 381 -13.57 -8.70 -6.55
C GLY A 381 -13.40 -7.41 -5.71
N PRO A 382 -13.43 -6.20 -6.33
CA PRO A 382 -13.18 -4.94 -5.65
C PRO A 382 -14.44 -4.39 -4.93
N VAL A 383 -15.10 -5.21 -4.11
CA VAL A 383 -16.35 -4.86 -3.42
C VAL A 383 -16.17 -3.73 -2.42
N GLU A 384 -15.02 -3.63 -1.74
CA GLU A 384 -14.72 -2.51 -0.84
C GLU A 384 -14.68 -1.18 -1.62
N ARG A 385 -14.20 -1.20 -2.86
CA ARG A 385 -14.21 -0.01 -3.72
C ARG A 385 -15.64 0.37 -4.12
N LEU A 386 -16.46 -0.63 -4.45
CA LEU A 386 -17.88 -0.42 -4.73
C LEU A 386 -18.58 0.25 -3.53
N LEU A 387 -18.45 -0.31 -2.32
CA LEU A 387 -19.05 0.25 -1.10
C LEU A 387 -18.58 1.68 -0.83
N ASN A 388 -17.29 1.95 -1.00
CA ASN A 388 -16.72 3.28 -0.82
C ASN A 388 -17.29 4.31 -1.81
N MET A 389 -17.46 3.93 -3.09
CA MET A 389 -18.04 4.81 -4.11
C MET A 389 -19.55 5.04 -3.89
N LEU A 390 -20.24 4.12 -3.25
CA LEU A 390 -21.67 4.23 -2.90
C LEU A 390 -21.90 4.89 -1.52
N GLY A 391 -20.89 5.46 -0.89
CA GLY A 391 -21.00 6.16 0.39
C GLY A 391 -21.16 5.26 1.63
N GLN A 392 -20.88 3.96 1.50
CA GLN A 392 -20.98 2.97 2.58
C GLN A 392 -19.64 2.75 3.33
N GLN A 393 -18.78 3.76 3.43
CA GLN A 393 -17.44 3.66 4.02
C GLN A 393 -17.43 3.20 5.48
N LYS A 394 -18.44 3.65 6.28
CA LYS A 394 -18.55 3.24 7.70
C LYS A 394 -18.78 1.73 7.85
N ILE A 395 -19.49 1.13 6.92
CA ILE A 395 -19.77 -0.31 6.92
C ILE A 395 -18.52 -1.08 6.53
N CYS A 396 -17.78 -0.59 5.54
CA CYS A 396 -16.46 -1.14 5.18
C CYS A 396 -15.50 -1.12 6.39
N ALA A 397 -15.46 0.00 7.11
CA ALA A 397 -14.64 0.13 8.33
C ALA A 397 -15.03 -0.88 9.41
N LEU A 398 -16.32 -1.08 9.64
CA LEU A 398 -16.81 -2.06 10.59
C LEU A 398 -16.45 -3.49 10.18
N ALA A 399 -16.56 -3.82 8.88
CA ALA A 399 -16.17 -5.13 8.37
C ALA A 399 -14.65 -5.39 8.58
N TYR A 400 -13.81 -4.40 8.31
CA TYR A 400 -12.37 -4.50 8.59
C TYR A 400 -12.06 -4.60 10.08
N ALA A 401 -12.77 -3.86 10.94
CA ALA A 401 -12.59 -3.95 12.38
C ALA A 401 -12.92 -5.35 12.93
N LEU A 402 -14.03 -5.94 12.46
CA LEU A 402 -14.41 -7.31 12.85
C LEU A 402 -13.43 -8.36 12.31
N ALA A 403 -12.98 -8.21 11.06
CA ALA A 403 -11.99 -9.09 10.47
C ALA A 403 -10.63 -8.98 11.20
N PHE A 404 -10.21 -7.77 11.57
CA PHE A 404 -9.02 -7.55 12.39
C PHE A 404 -9.14 -8.19 13.76
N ALA A 405 -10.25 -7.97 14.48
CA ALA A 405 -10.47 -8.57 15.79
C ALA A 405 -10.41 -10.11 15.72
N MET A 406 -11.04 -10.69 14.71
CA MET A 406 -10.98 -12.13 14.45
C MET A 406 -9.56 -12.60 14.14
N ASN A 407 -8.83 -11.85 13.29
CA ASN A 407 -7.44 -12.16 12.95
C ASN A 407 -6.55 -12.15 14.20
N LEU A 408 -6.66 -11.11 15.03
CA LEU A 408 -5.89 -10.99 16.26
C LEU A 408 -6.15 -12.17 17.21
N VAL A 409 -7.41 -12.50 17.44
CA VAL A 409 -7.79 -13.63 18.30
C VAL A 409 -7.26 -14.95 17.76
N LEU A 410 -7.41 -15.19 16.46
CA LEU A 410 -6.92 -16.41 15.82
C LEU A 410 -5.38 -16.48 15.80
N CYS A 411 -4.69 -15.35 15.57
CA CYS A 411 -3.23 -15.31 15.65
C CYS A 411 -2.75 -15.66 17.07
N ILE A 412 -3.34 -15.06 18.12
CA ILE A 412 -2.98 -15.38 19.52
C ILE A 412 -3.26 -16.85 19.84
N ALA A 413 -4.33 -17.43 19.30
CA ALA A 413 -4.68 -18.84 19.56
C ALA A 413 -3.83 -19.83 18.74
N LEU A 414 -3.55 -19.55 17.47
CA LEU A 414 -2.93 -20.54 16.57
C LEU A 414 -1.41 -20.41 16.47
N VAL A 415 -0.87 -19.19 16.54
CA VAL A 415 0.58 -18.96 16.36
C VAL A 415 1.44 -19.69 17.41
N PRO A 416 1.09 -19.69 18.71
CA PRO A 416 1.90 -20.41 19.70
C PRO A 416 2.05 -21.90 19.40
N HIS A 417 1.04 -22.53 18.76
CA HIS A 417 1.03 -23.97 18.48
C HIS A 417 1.56 -24.32 17.09
N PHE A 418 1.22 -23.50 16.08
CA PHE A 418 1.45 -23.80 14.67
C PHE A 418 2.42 -22.84 13.97
N GLY A 419 2.95 -21.82 14.68
CA GLY A 419 3.91 -20.87 14.12
C GLY A 419 3.40 -20.18 12.86
N GLY A 420 4.23 -20.10 11.83
CA GLY A 420 3.90 -19.48 10.54
C GLY A 420 2.68 -20.09 9.84
N HIS A 421 2.42 -21.40 10.00
CA HIS A 421 1.18 -22.01 9.51
C HIS A 421 -0.05 -21.49 10.27
N GLY A 422 0.08 -21.27 11.59
CA GLY A 422 -0.95 -20.67 12.42
C GLY A 422 -1.27 -19.23 12.01
N ALA A 423 -0.24 -18.43 11.72
CA ALA A 423 -0.39 -17.07 11.22
C ALA A 423 -1.10 -17.05 9.84
N ALA A 424 -0.66 -17.91 8.91
CA ALA A 424 -1.29 -18.04 7.59
C ALA A 424 -2.76 -18.51 7.68
N ALA A 425 -3.05 -19.47 8.57
CA ALA A 425 -4.42 -19.94 8.80
C ALA A 425 -5.31 -18.83 9.39
N ALA A 426 -4.82 -18.12 10.41
CA ALA A 426 -5.53 -17.00 11.03
C ALA A 426 -5.89 -15.93 9.99
N THR A 427 -4.93 -15.51 9.18
CA THR A 427 -5.13 -14.52 8.12
C THR A 427 -6.08 -15.04 7.04
N SER A 428 -5.95 -16.30 6.60
CA SER A 428 -6.82 -16.89 5.59
C SER A 428 -8.28 -17.02 6.06
N ILE A 429 -8.50 -17.44 7.30
CA ILE A 429 -9.84 -17.51 7.90
C ILE A 429 -10.45 -16.10 8.02
N SER A 430 -9.66 -15.12 8.47
CA SER A 430 -10.12 -13.74 8.65
C SER A 430 -10.45 -13.05 7.33
N LEU A 431 -9.67 -13.26 6.27
CA LEU A 431 -9.97 -12.80 4.91
C LEU A 431 -11.21 -13.48 4.34
N SER A 432 -11.41 -14.77 4.64
CA SER A 432 -12.61 -15.50 4.23
C SER A 432 -13.85 -14.96 4.96
N PHE A 433 -13.75 -14.69 6.25
CA PHE A 433 -14.80 -14.06 7.04
C PHE A 433 -15.16 -12.66 6.52
N GLU A 434 -14.15 -11.81 6.27
CA GLU A 434 -14.32 -10.50 5.65
C GLU A 434 -15.08 -10.61 4.32
N THR A 435 -14.69 -11.55 3.48
CA THR A 435 -15.30 -11.83 2.18
C THR A 435 -16.78 -12.18 2.32
N VAL A 436 -17.12 -13.11 3.20
CA VAL A 436 -18.51 -13.52 3.46
C VAL A 436 -19.33 -12.35 4.03
N LEU A 437 -18.76 -11.60 4.96
CA LEU A 437 -19.41 -10.45 5.57
C LEU A 437 -19.70 -9.35 4.54
N LEU A 438 -18.73 -8.98 3.71
CA LEU A 438 -18.89 -8.00 2.65
C LEU A 438 -19.90 -8.47 1.58
N PHE A 439 -19.87 -9.74 1.19
CA PHE A 439 -20.85 -10.34 0.29
C PHE A 439 -22.28 -10.19 0.85
N TRP A 440 -22.48 -10.54 2.10
CA TRP A 440 -23.79 -10.48 2.75
C TRP A 440 -24.29 -9.03 2.87
N ILE A 441 -23.42 -8.10 3.25
CA ILE A 441 -23.75 -6.67 3.35
C ILE A 441 -24.19 -6.12 2.00
N VAL A 442 -23.42 -6.39 0.93
CA VAL A 442 -23.77 -5.90 -0.41
C VAL A 442 -25.08 -6.51 -0.91
N ARG A 443 -25.30 -7.79 -0.66
CA ARG A 443 -26.55 -8.45 -1.02
C ARG A 443 -27.75 -7.84 -0.31
N GLN A 444 -27.66 -7.55 0.99
CA GLN A 444 -28.77 -6.98 1.75
C GLN A 444 -29.02 -5.50 1.44
N ARG A 445 -27.94 -4.72 1.29
CA ARG A 445 -28.06 -3.26 1.16
C ARG A 445 -28.24 -2.79 -0.28
N LEU A 446 -27.60 -3.44 -1.21
CA LEU A 446 -27.58 -3.04 -2.62
C LEU A 446 -28.40 -4.00 -3.51
N GLY A 447 -28.79 -5.16 -3.01
CA GLY A 447 -29.48 -6.19 -3.79
C GLY A 447 -28.61 -6.79 -4.91
N LEU A 448 -27.30 -6.58 -4.88
CA LEU A 448 -26.37 -7.05 -5.90
C LEU A 448 -25.79 -8.42 -5.54
N HIS A 449 -25.66 -9.29 -6.54
CA HIS A 449 -24.90 -10.53 -6.43
C HIS A 449 -23.42 -10.25 -6.73
N VAL A 450 -22.55 -10.39 -5.73
CA VAL A 450 -21.11 -10.10 -5.83
C VAL A 450 -20.28 -11.37 -5.61
N LEU A 451 -20.52 -12.37 -6.45
CA LEU A 451 -19.77 -13.63 -6.42
C LEU A 451 -19.32 -14.04 -7.82
N ALA A 452 -18.12 -14.58 -7.97
CA ALA A 452 -17.55 -15.00 -9.26
C ALA A 452 -18.37 -16.09 -9.98
N PHE A 453 -19.24 -16.81 -9.27
CA PHE A 453 -20.09 -17.90 -9.79
C PHE A 453 -21.58 -17.56 -9.78
N GLY A 454 -21.99 -16.35 -9.43
CA GLY A 454 -23.37 -15.91 -9.42
C GLY A 454 -23.84 -15.51 -10.82
N LYS A 455 -24.91 -16.15 -11.33
CA LYS A 455 -25.66 -15.69 -12.48
C LYS A 455 -26.58 -14.54 -12.10
#